data_8512de691a5e9e64f0dd48b73906ac38
#
_entry.id   8512de691a5e9e64f0dd48b73906ac38
#
_cell.length_a   1.000
_cell.length_b   1.000
_cell.length_c   1.000
_cell.angle_alpha   90.00
_cell.angle_beta   90.00
_cell.angle_gamma   90.00
#
_symmetry.space_group_name_H-M   'P 1'
#
loop_
_entity.id
_entity.type
_entity.pdbx_description
1 polymer ?
#
loop_
_entity_poly.entity_id
_entity_poly.type
_entity_poly.pdbx_seq_one_letter_code
_entity_poly.pdbx_strand_id
1 'polypeptide(L)'
;MTCEAWQTKLDAYADAELPAETMRSMAEHLSGCPACTAELVQIIQQKRVTALAGKRYSAPPELRARIRQQIEAKPARGGWQWALGLALAAVVVIGLGLAIVLPSRTAARNRLIAGVVDSHITALASASPVDVVSTDRHTVKPWFAGKLPFTFNLPELGGSPFTLDGGRMVYLDSRPGAHLIYGVRKHHLSVFILQDGGDFSRLLPTAAEPWRSLSFNVTSWSAGGLRYFVVSDAAPEDVIALAELLKRAN
;
A
#
# COMPACT_ATOMS: atom_id res chain seq x y z
N MET A 1 39.86 -46.12 -12.46
CA MET A 1 38.88 -47.06 -13.07
C MET A 1 39.65 -48.08 -13.91
N THR A 2 39.26 -49.35 -13.90
CA THR A 2 39.84 -50.42 -14.72
C THR A 2 39.33 -50.29 -16.17
N CYS A 3 40.09 -50.81 -17.18
CA CYS A 3 39.67 -50.82 -18.59
C CYS A 3 38.27 -51.41 -18.77
N GLU A 4 37.98 -52.50 -18.04
CA GLU A 4 36.66 -53.15 -18.08
C GLU A 4 35.50 -52.24 -17.72
N ALA A 5 35.67 -51.33 -16.73
CA ALA A 5 34.65 -50.32 -16.36
C ALA A 5 34.47 -49.24 -17.42
N TRP A 6 35.47 -49.01 -18.26
CA TRP A 6 35.37 -48.05 -19.38
C TRP A 6 34.77 -48.71 -20.62
N GLN A 7 35.06 -49.98 -20.89
CA GLN A 7 34.47 -50.69 -22.05
C GLN A 7 32.95 -50.66 -22.06
N THR A 8 32.31 -50.83 -20.88
CA THR A 8 30.83 -50.77 -20.77
C THR A 8 30.22 -49.44 -21.12
N LYS A 9 31.01 -48.35 -21.23
CA LYS A 9 30.57 -47.00 -21.51
C LYS A 9 30.97 -46.48 -22.90
N LEU A 10 31.69 -47.29 -23.70
CA LEU A 10 32.21 -46.87 -24.99
C LEU A 10 31.09 -46.56 -25.99
N ASP A 11 29.97 -47.30 -25.96
CA ASP A 11 28.81 -47.02 -26.81
C ASP A 11 28.15 -45.66 -26.49
N ALA A 12 27.91 -45.40 -25.20
CA ALA A 12 27.36 -44.13 -24.72
C ALA A 12 28.32 -42.94 -24.98
N TYR A 13 29.66 -43.22 -24.92
CA TYR A 13 30.65 -42.21 -25.30
C TYR A 13 30.60 -41.90 -26.79
N ALA A 14 30.48 -42.92 -27.64
CA ALA A 14 30.34 -42.75 -29.11
C ALA A 14 29.06 -42.01 -29.54
N ASP A 15 28.03 -42.03 -28.69
CA ASP A 15 26.76 -41.34 -28.92
C ASP A 15 26.65 -39.98 -28.21
N ALA A 16 27.70 -39.57 -27.48
CA ALA A 16 27.75 -38.35 -26.69
C ALA A 16 26.65 -38.30 -25.60
N GLU A 17 26.25 -39.45 -25.05
CA GLU A 17 25.17 -39.58 -24.04
C GLU A 17 25.70 -39.55 -22.61
N LEU A 18 27.02 -39.48 -22.39
CA LEU A 18 27.61 -39.38 -21.07
C LEU A 18 27.65 -37.97 -20.55
N PRO A 19 27.58 -37.77 -19.21
CA PRO A 19 27.79 -36.44 -18.58
C PRO A 19 29.17 -35.87 -18.97
N ALA A 20 29.26 -34.55 -19.09
CA ALA A 20 30.46 -33.85 -19.60
C ALA A 20 31.76 -34.20 -18.84
N GLU A 21 31.68 -34.42 -17.54
CA GLU A 21 32.84 -34.81 -16.73
C GLU A 21 33.27 -36.22 -17.04
N THR A 22 32.34 -37.16 -17.20
CA THR A 22 32.63 -38.55 -17.59
C THR A 22 33.18 -38.60 -19.01
N MET A 23 32.67 -37.78 -19.95
CA MET A 23 33.22 -37.64 -21.31
C MET A 23 34.70 -37.24 -21.28
N ARG A 24 35.04 -36.25 -20.42
CA ARG A 24 36.42 -35.79 -20.29
C ARG A 24 37.36 -36.90 -19.75
N SER A 25 36.94 -37.55 -18.66
CA SER A 25 37.71 -38.64 -18.07
C SER A 25 37.87 -39.85 -19.01
N MET A 26 36.83 -40.13 -19.84
CA MET A 26 36.90 -41.17 -20.88
C MET A 26 37.91 -40.76 -21.98
N ALA A 27 37.91 -39.50 -22.42
CA ALA A 27 38.86 -39.03 -23.43
C ALA A 27 40.32 -39.11 -22.92
N GLU A 28 40.54 -38.80 -21.64
CA GLU A 28 41.88 -38.98 -20.99
C GLU A 28 42.28 -40.44 -20.96
N HIS A 29 41.40 -41.37 -20.59
CA HIS A 29 41.67 -42.80 -20.61
C HIS A 29 41.98 -43.31 -22.02
N LEU A 30 41.23 -42.93 -23.02
CA LEU A 30 41.42 -43.32 -24.41
C LEU A 30 42.75 -42.85 -24.97
N SER A 31 43.27 -41.70 -24.53
CA SER A 31 44.59 -41.19 -24.95
C SER A 31 45.76 -42.09 -24.49
N GLY A 32 45.55 -42.84 -23.39
CA GLY A 32 46.57 -43.71 -22.79
C GLY A 32 46.30 -45.23 -22.97
N CYS A 33 45.14 -45.66 -23.50
CA CYS A 33 44.79 -47.08 -23.61
C CYS A 33 44.50 -47.50 -25.05
N PRO A 34 45.47 -48.15 -25.75
CA PRO A 34 45.28 -48.61 -27.14
C PRO A 34 44.14 -49.62 -27.30
N ALA A 35 43.88 -50.46 -26.30
CA ALA A 35 42.84 -51.49 -26.38
C ALA A 35 41.45 -50.88 -26.41
N CYS A 36 41.12 -49.93 -25.53
CA CYS A 36 39.84 -49.23 -25.51
C CYS A 36 39.68 -48.32 -26.72
N THR A 37 40.77 -47.75 -27.25
CA THR A 37 40.76 -46.95 -28.47
C THR A 37 40.40 -47.80 -29.69
N ALA A 38 41.02 -49.01 -29.83
CA ALA A 38 40.70 -49.92 -30.89
C ALA A 38 39.24 -50.39 -30.87
N GLU A 39 38.68 -50.66 -29.69
CA GLU A 39 37.30 -51.05 -29.49
C GLU A 39 36.36 -49.90 -29.85
N LEU A 40 36.65 -48.65 -29.44
CA LEU A 40 35.87 -47.46 -29.84
C LEU A 40 35.84 -47.29 -31.37
N VAL A 41 37.01 -47.50 -32.05
CA VAL A 41 37.07 -47.43 -33.51
C VAL A 41 36.17 -48.50 -34.18
N GLN A 42 36.12 -49.72 -33.63
CA GLN A 42 35.20 -50.73 -34.13
C GLN A 42 33.71 -50.31 -33.96
N ILE A 43 33.35 -49.78 -32.80
CA ILE A 43 32.01 -49.29 -32.53
C ILE A 43 31.63 -48.18 -33.54
N ILE A 44 32.51 -47.21 -33.75
CA ILE A 44 32.27 -46.13 -34.72
C ILE A 44 32.16 -46.65 -36.16
N GLN A 45 33.01 -47.61 -36.58
CA GLN A 45 32.91 -48.23 -37.90
C GLN A 45 31.60 -49.01 -38.08
N GLN A 46 31.19 -49.78 -37.07
CA GLN A 46 29.91 -50.49 -37.09
C GLN A 46 28.71 -49.54 -37.23
N LYS A 47 28.72 -48.46 -36.46
CA LYS A 47 27.65 -47.40 -36.55
C LYS A 47 27.66 -46.76 -37.92
N ARG A 48 28.82 -46.47 -38.50
CA ARG A 48 28.93 -45.91 -39.87
C ARG A 48 28.37 -46.86 -40.94
N VAL A 49 28.71 -48.15 -40.90
CA VAL A 49 28.19 -49.16 -41.81
C VAL A 49 26.68 -49.29 -41.70
N THR A 50 26.17 -49.33 -40.48
CA THR A 50 24.73 -49.44 -40.20
C THR A 50 24.01 -48.17 -40.70
N ALA A 51 24.55 -46.96 -40.48
CA ALA A 51 24.00 -45.73 -40.99
C ALA A 51 23.95 -45.67 -42.52
N LEU A 52 24.99 -46.17 -43.18
CA LEU A 52 25.04 -46.28 -44.65
C LEU A 52 24.05 -47.27 -45.20
N ALA A 53 23.87 -48.43 -44.56
CA ALA A 53 22.86 -49.44 -44.91
C ALA A 53 21.42 -48.87 -44.69
N GLY A 54 21.19 -48.11 -43.65
CA GLY A 54 19.91 -47.45 -43.35
C GLY A 54 19.49 -46.47 -44.43
N LYS A 55 20.43 -45.82 -45.14
CA LYS A 55 20.12 -44.90 -46.26
C LYS A 55 19.42 -45.56 -47.45
N ARG A 56 19.46 -46.90 -47.53
CA ARG A 56 18.77 -47.66 -48.57
C ARG A 56 17.25 -47.71 -48.35
N TYR A 57 16.80 -47.40 -47.13
CA TYR A 57 15.39 -47.39 -46.74
C TYR A 57 14.94 -45.97 -46.53
N SER A 58 14.26 -45.40 -47.49
CA SER A 58 13.67 -44.07 -47.38
C SER A 58 12.33 -44.17 -46.65
N ALA A 59 12.18 -43.42 -45.56
CA ALA A 59 10.88 -43.37 -44.86
C ALA A 59 9.81 -42.73 -45.79
N PRO A 60 8.59 -43.29 -45.83
CA PRO A 60 7.47 -42.71 -46.58
C PRO A 60 7.24 -41.24 -46.21
N PRO A 61 6.92 -40.35 -47.16
CA PRO A 61 6.72 -38.93 -46.92
C PRO A 61 5.61 -38.67 -45.89
N GLU A 62 4.58 -39.55 -45.86
CA GLU A 62 3.46 -39.46 -44.94
C GLU A 62 3.93 -39.68 -43.48
N LEU A 63 4.84 -40.62 -43.25
CA LEU A 63 5.39 -40.87 -41.89
C LEU A 63 6.21 -39.66 -41.41
N ARG A 64 7.00 -39.08 -42.27
CA ARG A 64 7.76 -37.86 -41.97
C ARG A 64 6.83 -36.68 -41.65
N ALA A 65 5.71 -36.52 -42.38
CA ALA A 65 4.73 -35.48 -42.13
C ALA A 65 4.02 -35.68 -40.80
N ARG A 66 3.63 -36.90 -40.45
CA ARG A 66 2.99 -37.24 -39.15
C ARG A 66 3.92 -36.93 -37.97
N ILE A 67 5.17 -37.38 -38.07
CA ILE A 67 6.17 -37.10 -36.99
C ILE A 67 6.38 -35.61 -36.83
N ARG A 68 6.53 -34.84 -37.92
CA ARG A 68 6.67 -33.40 -37.89
C ARG A 68 5.46 -32.71 -37.25
N GLN A 69 4.24 -33.11 -37.65
CA GLN A 69 3.01 -32.63 -37.06
C GLN A 69 2.91 -32.92 -35.55
N GLN A 70 3.36 -34.09 -35.10
CA GLN A 70 3.37 -34.43 -33.67
C GLN A 70 4.41 -33.63 -32.87
N ILE A 71 5.55 -33.30 -33.49
CA ILE A 71 6.58 -32.45 -32.85
C ILE A 71 6.15 -31.00 -32.84
N GLU A 72 5.54 -30.51 -33.93
CA GLU A 72 5.07 -29.14 -34.07
C GLU A 72 3.74 -28.89 -33.32
N ALA A 73 2.93 -29.94 -33.09
CA ALA A 73 1.62 -29.86 -32.44
C ALA A 73 1.63 -29.79 -30.91
N LYS A 74 2.72 -29.33 -30.31
CA LYS A 74 2.68 -28.80 -28.94
C LYS A 74 2.67 -27.27 -28.95
N PRO A 75 1.54 -26.61 -29.24
CA PRO A 75 1.41 -25.23 -28.85
C PRO A 75 1.44 -25.19 -27.33
N ALA A 76 2.27 -24.33 -26.78
CA ALA A 76 2.27 -23.96 -25.36
C ALA A 76 0.94 -23.27 -25.00
N ARG A 77 -0.20 -24.02 -25.13
CA ARG A 77 -1.55 -23.54 -24.77
C ARG A 77 -1.78 -23.45 -23.26
N GLY A 78 -0.85 -23.95 -22.45
CA GLY A 78 -0.94 -23.89 -20.99
C GLY A 78 -0.58 -22.52 -20.38
N GLY A 79 0.32 -21.76 -20.99
CA GLY A 79 0.84 -20.52 -20.39
C GLY A 79 -0.19 -19.41 -20.28
N TRP A 80 -1.02 -19.20 -21.28
CA TRP A 80 -2.01 -18.11 -21.27
C TRP A 80 -3.17 -18.38 -20.31
N GLN A 81 -3.64 -19.59 -20.22
CA GLN A 81 -4.72 -19.93 -19.26
C GLN A 81 -4.26 -19.72 -17.82
N TRP A 82 -3.02 -20.06 -17.50
CA TRP A 82 -2.42 -19.78 -16.20
C TRP A 82 -2.18 -18.28 -15.98
N ALA A 83 -1.76 -17.55 -17.02
CA ALA A 83 -1.59 -16.10 -16.95
C ALA A 83 -2.93 -15.37 -16.74
N LEU A 84 -4.01 -15.79 -17.40
CA LEU A 84 -5.36 -15.26 -17.18
C LEU A 84 -5.89 -15.62 -15.79
N GLY A 85 -5.63 -16.83 -15.28
CA GLY A 85 -5.99 -17.22 -13.93
C GLY A 85 -5.27 -16.41 -12.87
N LEU A 86 -3.97 -16.15 -13.03
CA LEU A 86 -3.19 -15.29 -12.14
C LEU A 86 -3.64 -13.82 -12.19
N ALA A 87 -3.95 -13.30 -13.38
CA ALA A 87 -4.47 -11.93 -13.52
C ALA A 87 -5.84 -11.79 -12.84
N LEU A 88 -6.75 -12.74 -13.00
CA LEU A 88 -8.04 -12.74 -12.33
C LEU A 88 -7.89 -12.84 -10.80
N ALA A 89 -7.01 -13.72 -10.33
CA ALA A 89 -6.69 -13.83 -8.89
C ALA A 89 -6.12 -12.52 -8.32
N ALA A 90 -5.22 -11.85 -9.05
CA ALA A 90 -4.67 -10.57 -8.65
C ALA A 90 -5.76 -9.48 -8.57
N VAL A 91 -6.67 -9.41 -9.54
CA VAL A 91 -7.80 -8.47 -9.52
C VAL A 91 -8.72 -8.72 -8.33
N VAL A 92 -9.02 -9.98 -8.02
CA VAL A 92 -9.86 -10.36 -6.86
C VAL A 92 -9.15 -9.99 -5.55
N VAL A 93 -7.86 -10.27 -5.41
CA VAL A 93 -7.08 -9.93 -4.20
C VAL A 93 -6.99 -8.40 -4.01
N ILE A 94 -6.72 -7.65 -5.08
CA ILE A 94 -6.68 -6.19 -5.04
C ILE A 94 -8.08 -5.63 -4.71
N GLY A 95 -9.13 -6.13 -5.36
CA GLY A 95 -10.51 -5.71 -5.11
C GLY A 95 -10.95 -6.00 -3.66
N LEU A 96 -10.64 -7.18 -3.14
CA LEU A 96 -10.93 -7.56 -1.75
C LEU A 96 -10.13 -6.71 -0.75
N GLY A 97 -8.85 -6.48 -1.02
CA GLY A 97 -8.00 -5.60 -0.22
C GLY A 97 -8.53 -4.16 -0.18
N LEU A 98 -8.94 -3.61 -1.33
CA LEU A 98 -9.56 -2.29 -1.42
C LEU A 98 -10.91 -2.25 -0.68
N ALA A 99 -11.75 -3.27 -0.82
CA ALA A 99 -13.05 -3.38 -0.15
C ALA A 99 -12.93 -3.45 1.39
N ILE A 100 -11.84 -3.98 1.92
CA ILE A 100 -11.56 -4.01 3.37
C ILE A 100 -10.95 -2.70 3.86
N VAL A 101 -10.01 -2.11 3.11
CA VAL A 101 -9.24 -0.93 3.55
C VAL A 101 -10.06 0.37 3.44
N LEU A 102 -10.84 0.56 2.39
CA LEU A 102 -11.64 1.79 2.20
C LEU A 102 -12.71 1.99 3.28
N PRO A 103 -13.55 1.01 3.63
CA PRO A 103 -14.52 1.16 4.73
C PRO A 103 -13.85 1.39 6.08
N SER A 104 -12.69 0.79 6.34
CA SER A 104 -11.97 0.97 7.61
C SER A 104 -11.46 2.41 7.79
N ARG A 105 -10.96 3.05 6.72
CA ARG A 105 -10.54 4.45 6.74
C ARG A 105 -11.72 5.40 6.96
N THR A 106 -12.84 5.16 6.30
CA THR A 106 -14.06 5.95 6.47
C THR A 106 -14.60 5.81 7.89
N ALA A 107 -14.64 4.59 8.44
CA ALA A 107 -15.06 4.34 9.81
C ALA A 107 -14.11 4.99 10.84
N ALA A 108 -12.80 4.97 10.60
CA ALA A 108 -11.82 5.63 11.45
C ALA A 108 -11.99 7.15 11.45
N ARG A 109 -12.16 7.75 10.25
CA ARG A 109 -12.45 9.18 10.11
C ARG A 109 -13.73 9.58 10.82
N ASN A 110 -14.81 8.83 10.62
CA ASN A 110 -16.10 9.11 11.25
C ASN A 110 -16.02 9.02 12.78
N ARG A 111 -15.28 8.06 13.34
CA ARG A 111 -15.05 7.96 14.79
C ARG A 111 -14.30 9.17 15.33
N LEU A 112 -13.29 9.64 14.60
CA LEU A 112 -12.52 10.82 14.98
C LEU A 112 -13.41 12.07 15.02
N ILE A 113 -14.24 12.28 13.98
CA ILE A 113 -15.17 13.41 13.91
C ILE A 113 -16.24 13.28 15.03
N ALA A 114 -16.76 12.08 15.28
CA ALA A 114 -17.70 11.85 16.37
C ALA A 114 -17.08 12.23 17.73
N GLY A 115 -15.81 11.87 17.99
CA GLY A 115 -15.11 12.26 19.22
C GLY A 115 -14.96 13.79 19.38
N VAL A 116 -14.80 14.52 18.29
CA VAL A 116 -14.78 16.00 18.31
C VAL A 116 -16.16 16.56 18.64
N VAL A 117 -17.23 16.00 18.05
CA VAL A 117 -18.62 16.38 18.34
C VAL A 117 -19.00 16.04 19.80
N ASP A 118 -18.62 14.87 20.28
CA ASP A 118 -18.86 14.46 21.69
C ASP A 118 -18.18 15.41 22.67
N SER A 119 -16.97 15.89 22.35
CA SER A 119 -16.27 16.90 23.15
C SER A 119 -16.99 18.24 23.18
N HIS A 120 -17.60 18.64 22.06
CA HIS A 120 -18.46 19.85 22.01
C HIS A 120 -19.69 19.68 22.92
N ILE A 121 -20.43 18.59 22.75
CA ILE A 121 -21.64 18.32 23.54
C ILE A 121 -21.31 18.26 25.03
N THR A 122 -20.23 17.54 25.40
CA THR A 122 -19.80 17.39 26.78
C THR A 122 -19.44 18.73 27.42
N ALA A 123 -18.78 19.61 26.68
CA ALA A 123 -18.41 20.93 27.18
C ALA A 123 -19.65 21.80 27.42
N LEU A 124 -20.60 21.81 26.48
CA LEU A 124 -21.83 22.61 26.63
C LEU A 124 -22.77 22.05 27.70
N ALA A 125 -22.76 20.74 27.95
CA ALA A 125 -23.51 20.11 29.03
C ALA A 125 -22.87 20.32 30.43
N SER A 126 -21.60 20.79 30.47
CA SER A 126 -20.89 21.04 31.71
C SER A 126 -21.41 22.31 32.42
N ALA A 127 -21.41 22.32 33.74
CA ALA A 127 -21.67 23.51 34.54
C ALA A 127 -20.65 24.62 34.31
N SER A 128 -19.44 24.27 33.89
CA SER A 128 -18.34 25.20 33.50
C SER A 128 -17.79 24.79 32.15
N PRO A 129 -18.35 25.31 31.06
CA PRO A 129 -17.92 24.92 29.71
C PRO A 129 -16.53 25.44 29.34
N VAL A 130 -16.02 26.45 30.05
CA VAL A 130 -14.67 27.02 29.89
C VAL A 130 -13.96 27.13 31.22
N ASP A 131 -12.62 27.04 31.23
CA ASP A 131 -11.78 27.20 32.40
C ASP A 131 -11.30 28.66 32.55
N VAL A 132 -11.13 29.38 31.44
CA VAL A 132 -10.91 30.83 31.42
C VAL A 132 -12.09 31.50 30.74
N VAL A 133 -12.83 32.30 31.50
CA VAL A 133 -13.98 33.08 31.01
C VAL A 133 -13.48 34.46 30.62
N SER A 134 -13.50 34.78 29.35
CA SER A 134 -13.13 36.12 28.86
C SER A 134 -13.52 36.28 27.40
N THR A 135 -14.03 37.44 27.05
CA THR A 135 -14.29 37.87 25.68
C THR A 135 -13.04 38.44 24.98
N ASP A 136 -11.98 38.69 25.76
CA ASP A 136 -10.75 39.26 25.26
C ASP A 136 -9.71 38.19 24.90
N ARG A 137 -9.32 38.16 23.63
CA ARG A 137 -8.26 37.29 23.13
C ARG A 137 -6.92 37.46 23.85
N HIS A 138 -6.65 38.66 24.33
CA HIS A 138 -5.41 39.00 25.08
C HIS A 138 -5.39 38.41 26.49
N THR A 139 -6.54 37.98 27.01
CA THR A 139 -6.67 37.21 28.24
C THR A 139 -6.68 35.71 27.96
N VAL A 140 -7.46 35.27 26.98
CA VAL A 140 -7.66 33.84 26.68
C VAL A 140 -6.39 33.20 26.10
N LYS A 141 -5.74 33.85 25.12
CA LYS A 141 -4.53 33.25 24.49
C LYS A 141 -3.37 33.03 25.49
N PRO A 142 -2.96 33.99 26.31
CA PRO A 142 -1.89 33.78 27.30
C PRO A 142 -2.21 32.72 28.34
N TRP A 143 -3.48 32.46 28.65
CA TRP A 143 -3.88 31.41 29.60
C TRP A 143 -3.43 30.01 29.16
N PHE A 144 -3.29 29.77 27.83
CA PHE A 144 -2.78 28.53 27.29
C PHE A 144 -1.25 28.45 27.28
N ALA A 145 -0.55 29.57 27.51
CA ALA A 145 0.92 29.59 27.51
C ALA A 145 1.47 28.67 28.61
N GLY A 146 2.42 27.83 28.27
CA GLY A 146 3.02 26.83 29.17
C GLY A 146 2.13 25.60 29.45
N LYS A 147 0.87 25.58 29.00
CA LYS A 147 -0.02 24.42 29.12
C LYS A 147 -0.06 23.59 27.83
N LEU A 148 0.17 24.23 26.70
CA LEU A 148 0.22 23.58 25.40
C LEU A 148 1.64 23.58 24.83
N PRO A 149 2.05 22.50 24.09
CA PRO A 149 3.37 22.43 23.46
C PRO A 149 3.45 23.23 22.14
N PHE A 150 2.44 24.05 21.84
CA PHE A 150 2.34 24.89 20.65
C PHE A 150 1.67 26.22 20.98
N THR A 151 1.75 27.15 20.05
CA THR A 151 1.05 28.45 20.14
C THR A 151 0.15 28.62 18.90
N PHE A 152 -0.90 29.42 19.06
CA PHE A 152 -1.85 29.73 18.01
C PHE A 152 -2.31 31.19 18.13
N ASN A 153 -2.94 31.71 17.07
CA ASN A 153 -3.50 33.05 17.11
C ASN A 153 -5.03 33.02 17.18
N LEU A 154 -5.60 34.05 17.78
CA LEU A 154 -7.03 34.26 17.82
C LEU A 154 -7.39 35.44 16.90
N PRO A 155 -8.50 35.33 16.12
CA PRO A 155 -8.94 36.40 15.24
C PRO A 155 -9.40 37.62 16.00
N GLU A 156 -9.35 38.77 15.34
CA GLU A 156 -10.10 39.94 15.77
C GLU A 156 -11.57 39.77 15.36
N LEU A 157 -12.47 39.94 16.33
CA LEU A 157 -13.90 39.74 16.13
C LEU A 157 -14.64 41.03 15.87
N GLY A 158 -13.95 42.18 15.89
CA GLY A 158 -14.57 43.48 15.61
C GLY A 158 -15.32 43.50 14.29
N GLY A 159 -16.58 43.88 14.32
CA GLY A 159 -17.44 43.91 13.13
C GLY A 159 -17.96 42.52 12.67
N SER A 160 -17.67 41.44 13.39
CA SER A 160 -18.22 40.10 13.15
C SER A 160 -19.39 39.80 14.09
N PRO A 161 -20.28 38.85 13.76
CA PRO A 161 -21.36 38.43 14.64
C PRO A 161 -20.92 37.52 15.79
N PHE A 162 -19.63 37.20 15.90
CA PHE A 162 -19.11 36.25 16.85
C PHE A 162 -18.60 36.95 18.12
N THR A 163 -18.79 36.27 19.26
CA THR A 163 -18.21 36.64 20.56
C THR A 163 -17.36 35.47 21.05
N LEU A 164 -16.23 35.77 21.70
CA LEU A 164 -15.47 34.76 22.40
C LEU A 164 -16.03 34.61 23.81
N ASP A 165 -16.39 33.40 24.23
CA ASP A 165 -16.89 33.15 25.60
C ASP A 165 -15.75 32.71 26.52
N GLY A 166 -14.69 32.13 25.98
CA GLY A 166 -13.51 31.69 26.72
C GLY A 166 -12.87 30.44 26.13
N GLY A 167 -12.08 29.76 26.96
CA GLY A 167 -11.37 28.57 26.54
C GLY A 167 -11.06 27.59 27.67
N ARG A 168 -10.71 26.37 27.31
CA ARG A 168 -10.29 25.31 28.23
C ARG A 168 -9.29 24.37 27.58
N MET A 169 -8.59 23.60 28.39
CA MET A 169 -7.79 22.48 27.89
C MET A 169 -8.69 21.31 27.51
N VAL A 170 -8.32 20.63 26.43
CA VAL A 170 -8.99 19.41 25.98
C VAL A 170 -7.96 18.36 25.61
N TYR A 171 -8.35 17.10 25.67
CA TYR A 171 -7.58 15.98 25.14
C TYR A 171 -8.42 15.27 24.10
N LEU A 172 -7.98 15.30 22.86
CA LEU A 172 -8.59 14.58 21.74
C LEU A 172 -7.57 13.60 21.16
N ASP A 173 -7.96 12.35 21.05
CA ASP A 173 -7.05 11.27 20.61
C ASP A 173 -5.73 11.27 21.41
N SER A 174 -5.84 11.41 22.74
CA SER A 174 -4.71 11.49 23.71
C SER A 174 -3.76 12.67 23.48
N ARG A 175 -4.16 13.68 22.72
CA ARG A 175 -3.35 14.88 22.44
C ARG A 175 -3.91 16.09 23.15
N PRO A 176 -3.06 16.88 23.80
CA PRO A 176 -3.50 18.13 24.40
C PRO A 176 -3.85 19.15 23.32
N GLY A 177 -4.91 19.88 23.55
CA GLY A 177 -5.38 20.92 22.65
C GLY A 177 -6.07 22.06 23.37
N ALA A 178 -6.26 23.16 22.65
CA ALA A 178 -7.13 24.24 23.07
C ALA A 178 -8.56 23.97 22.59
N HIS A 179 -9.51 24.18 23.45
CA HIS A 179 -10.92 24.25 23.13
C HIS A 179 -11.41 25.68 23.45
N LEU A 180 -11.86 26.40 22.46
CA LEU A 180 -12.39 27.73 22.55
C LEU A 180 -13.89 27.70 22.25
N ILE A 181 -14.67 28.46 22.97
CA ILE A 181 -16.12 28.57 22.73
C ILE A 181 -16.40 29.99 22.25
N TYR A 182 -17.10 30.04 21.12
CA TYR A 182 -17.62 31.26 20.52
C TYR A 182 -19.12 31.24 20.52
N GLY A 183 -19.73 32.40 20.75
CA GLY A 183 -21.16 32.60 20.61
C GLY A 183 -21.51 33.24 19.27
N VAL A 184 -22.64 32.84 18.68
CA VAL A 184 -23.32 33.54 17.57
C VAL A 184 -24.80 33.42 17.76
N ARG A 185 -25.50 34.58 17.91
CA ARG A 185 -26.95 34.57 18.21
C ARG A 185 -27.27 33.73 19.46
N LYS A 186 -27.90 32.57 19.28
CA LYS A 186 -28.26 31.64 20.36
C LYS A 186 -27.46 30.32 20.29
N HIS A 187 -26.46 30.24 19.40
CA HIS A 187 -25.68 29.06 19.19
C HIS A 187 -24.26 29.24 19.70
N HIS A 188 -23.67 28.15 20.17
CA HIS A 188 -22.25 28.08 20.53
C HIS A 188 -21.46 27.31 19.47
N LEU A 189 -20.29 27.84 19.12
CA LEU A 189 -19.35 27.20 18.24
C LEU A 189 -18.12 26.77 19.06
N SER A 190 -17.79 25.50 19.04
CA SER A 190 -16.53 25.00 19.59
C SER A 190 -15.44 25.04 18.53
N VAL A 191 -14.31 25.63 18.89
CA VAL A 191 -13.09 25.60 18.09
C VAL A 191 -12.06 24.76 18.83
N PHE A 192 -11.64 23.65 18.22
CA PHE A 192 -10.57 22.82 18.76
C PHE A 192 -9.30 23.05 17.96
N ILE A 193 -8.16 23.25 18.66
CA ILE A 193 -6.85 23.48 18.07
C ILE A 193 -5.87 22.49 18.68
N LEU A 194 -5.27 21.64 17.84
CA LEU A 194 -4.34 20.58 18.26
C LEU A 194 -3.12 20.57 17.35
N GLN A 195 -2.03 19.91 17.77
CA GLN A 195 -0.95 19.60 16.83
C GLN A 195 -1.45 18.65 15.76
N ASP A 196 -1.21 18.98 14.49
CA ASP A 196 -1.50 18.08 13.37
C ASP A 196 -0.52 16.91 13.37
N GLY A 197 -0.97 15.74 12.99
CA GLY A 197 -0.16 14.53 12.92
C GLY A 197 -0.95 13.27 13.23
N GLY A 198 -0.30 12.09 13.11
CA GLY A 198 -0.93 10.79 13.37
C GLY A 198 -2.19 10.60 12.54
N ASP A 199 -3.30 10.25 13.20
CA ASP A 199 -4.57 9.97 12.53
C ASP A 199 -5.22 11.23 11.96
N PHE A 200 -5.01 12.42 12.56
CA PHE A 200 -5.54 13.67 12.01
C PHE A 200 -4.99 13.95 10.60
N SER A 201 -3.68 13.93 10.41
CA SER A 201 -3.05 14.18 9.11
C SER A 201 -3.25 13.04 8.12
N ARG A 202 -3.45 11.80 8.61
CA ARG A 202 -3.66 10.62 7.78
C ARG A 202 -5.08 10.49 7.25
N LEU A 203 -6.08 10.85 8.08
CA LEU A 203 -7.49 10.62 7.80
C LEU A 203 -8.24 11.86 7.32
N LEU A 204 -7.72 13.05 7.63
CA LEU A 204 -8.37 14.33 7.31
C LEU A 204 -7.53 15.10 6.29
N PRO A 205 -8.17 15.77 5.31
CA PRO A 205 -7.49 16.61 4.34
C PRO A 205 -6.89 17.85 5.01
N THR A 206 -5.84 18.41 4.39
CA THR A 206 -5.23 19.67 4.84
C THR A 206 -6.15 20.87 4.54
N ALA A 207 -6.83 20.84 3.39
CA ALA A 207 -7.80 21.86 3.01
C ALA A 207 -9.07 21.77 3.86
N ALA A 208 -9.76 22.89 4.02
CA ALA A 208 -11.02 22.91 4.75
C ALA A 208 -12.06 22.04 4.04
N GLU A 209 -12.61 21.11 4.78
CA GLU A 209 -13.69 20.23 4.32
C GLU A 209 -14.86 20.33 5.32
N PRO A 210 -16.08 20.64 4.85
CA PRO A 210 -17.27 20.62 5.68
C PRO A 210 -17.81 19.18 5.78
N TRP A 211 -18.22 18.81 6.99
CA TRP A 211 -18.94 17.56 7.26
C TRP A 211 -20.21 17.83 8.05
N ARG A 212 -21.11 16.91 7.98
CA ARG A 212 -22.25 16.84 8.90
C ARG A 212 -22.16 15.56 9.72
N SER A 213 -22.16 15.71 11.04
CA SER A 213 -22.16 14.58 11.98
C SER A 213 -23.32 14.76 12.95
N LEU A 214 -24.27 13.83 12.94
CA LEU A 214 -25.54 13.97 13.65
C LEU A 214 -26.25 15.27 13.22
N SER A 215 -26.54 16.16 14.15
CA SER A 215 -27.15 17.47 13.93
C SER A 215 -26.14 18.61 13.84
N PHE A 216 -24.83 18.32 13.91
CA PHE A 216 -23.78 19.33 13.96
C PHE A 216 -23.10 19.49 12.60
N ASN A 217 -22.81 20.74 12.26
CA ASN A 217 -21.92 21.11 11.17
C ASN A 217 -20.48 21.16 11.70
N VAL A 218 -19.57 20.49 10.99
CA VAL A 218 -18.16 20.41 11.36
C VAL A 218 -17.32 20.85 10.17
N THR A 219 -16.31 21.65 10.41
CA THR A 219 -15.26 21.89 9.41
C THR A 219 -13.89 21.71 10.03
N SER A 220 -12.91 21.23 9.26
CA SER A 220 -11.54 21.04 9.73
C SER A 220 -10.55 21.42 8.64
N TRP A 221 -9.42 21.99 9.04
CA TRP A 221 -8.27 22.26 8.17
C TRP A 221 -6.98 22.17 8.96
N SER A 222 -5.86 22.14 8.25
CA SER A 222 -4.52 22.21 8.84
C SER A 222 -3.81 23.47 8.39
N ALA A 223 -3.18 24.18 9.32
CA ALA A 223 -2.34 25.33 9.03
C ALA A 223 -1.23 25.45 10.09
N GLY A 224 -0.02 25.80 9.67
CA GLY A 224 1.12 26.01 10.58
C GLY A 224 1.46 24.79 11.47
N GLY A 225 1.21 23.56 11.02
CA GLY A 225 1.43 22.35 11.81
C GLY A 225 0.35 22.09 12.87
N LEU A 226 -0.73 22.87 12.85
CA LEU A 226 -1.88 22.71 13.73
C LEU A 226 -3.11 22.24 12.95
N ARG A 227 -3.96 21.47 13.61
CA ARG A 227 -5.26 21.01 13.14
C ARG A 227 -6.35 21.81 13.86
N TYR A 228 -7.24 22.35 13.10
CA TYR A 228 -8.38 23.13 13.57
C TYR A 228 -9.67 22.38 13.26
N PHE A 229 -10.60 22.43 14.21
CA PHE A 229 -12.00 22.01 14.01
C PHE A 229 -12.92 23.11 14.48
N VAL A 230 -13.99 23.35 13.74
CA VAL A 230 -15.11 24.18 14.18
C VAL A 230 -16.36 23.31 14.15
N VAL A 231 -17.07 23.24 15.27
CA VAL A 231 -18.27 22.42 15.48
C VAL A 231 -19.38 23.26 16.04
N SER A 232 -20.56 23.16 15.47
CA SER A 232 -21.78 23.84 15.96
C SER A 232 -23.05 23.23 15.36
N ASP A 233 -24.17 23.46 16.03
CA ASP A 233 -25.52 23.29 15.51
C ASP A 233 -26.00 24.53 14.73
N ALA A 234 -25.22 25.63 14.71
CA ALA A 234 -25.49 26.81 13.91
C ALA A 234 -25.48 26.51 12.40
N ALA A 235 -25.99 27.47 11.61
CA ALA A 235 -25.99 27.35 10.16
C ALA A 235 -24.61 27.09 9.58
N PRO A 236 -24.45 26.28 8.50
CA PRO A 236 -23.16 26.00 7.90
C PRO A 236 -22.35 27.24 7.55
N GLU A 237 -23.04 28.31 7.14
CA GLU A 237 -22.46 29.62 6.78
C GLU A 237 -21.74 30.26 7.97
N ASP A 238 -22.29 30.14 9.18
CA ASP A 238 -21.67 30.67 10.41
C ASP A 238 -20.41 29.87 10.76
N VAL A 239 -20.46 28.55 10.62
CA VAL A 239 -19.31 27.67 10.87
C VAL A 239 -18.16 27.99 9.90
N ILE A 240 -18.49 28.17 8.62
CA ILE A 240 -17.51 28.54 7.58
C ILE A 240 -16.97 29.96 7.85
N ALA A 241 -17.83 30.93 8.18
CA ALA A 241 -17.41 32.30 8.44
C ALA A 241 -16.42 32.39 9.61
N LEU A 242 -16.68 31.68 10.72
CA LEU A 242 -15.72 31.63 11.83
C LEU A 242 -14.42 30.94 11.43
N ALA A 243 -14.48 29.86 10.65
CA ALA A 243 -13.32 29.17 10.14
C ALA A 243 -12.44 30.09 9.27
N GLU A 244 -13.02 30.93 8.42
CA GLU A 244 -12.31 31.89 7.59
C GLU A 244 -11.64 33.02 8.43
N LEU A 245 -12.28 33.45 9.51
CA LEU A 245 -11.64 34.40 10.45
C LEU A 245 -10.43 33.79 11.13
N LEU A 246 -10.54 32.52 11.57
CA LEU A 246 -9.44 31.79 12.20
C LEU A 246 -8.28 31.54 11.23
N LYS A 247 -8.56 31.19 9.96
CA LYS A 247 -7.53 31.02 8.92
C LYS A 247 -6.74 32.29 8.65
N ARG A 248 -7.40 33.44 8.63
CA ARG A 248 -6.74 34.74 8.40
C ARG A 248 -5.83 35.15 9.56
N ALA A 249 -6.06 34.63 10.77
CA ALA A 249 -5.27 34.93 11.95
C ALA A 249 -4.03 34.02 12.09
N ASN A 250 -3.97 32.88 11.38
CA ASN A 250 -2.94 31.86 11.46
C ASN A 250 -2.35 31.54 10.08
#